data_6572a446c5dcdd9bd3d54f47d6187ac3
#
_entry.id   6572a446c5dcdd9bd3d54f47d6187ac3
#
_cell.length_a   1.000
_cell.length_b   1.000
_cell.length_c   1.000
_cell.angle_alpha   90.00
_cell.angle_beta   90.00
_cell.angle_gamma   90.00
#
_symmetry.space_group_name_H-M   'P 1'
#
loop_
_entity.id
_entity.type
_entity.pdbx_description
1 polymer ?
#
loop_
_entity_poly.entity_id
_entity_poly.type
_entity_poly.pdbx_seq_one_letter_code
_entity_poly.pdbx_strand_id
1 'polypeptide(L)'
;LTRSTSVFLATLLLILYGASVHAASLEAHVTTSTGTPVEDAAVVVEPSAGDMPIHHARTKIEQRDRELVPYVTIIQTGTAIDFPNRDPFKHHLFSFSPAKRFEIKLYAGKPVNPVVFDKPGEVALGCNIHDWMEAYVLVVDSPYFAKTDRKGRAIISNIPPGHYRLRLWHPREKSEPPQRAIEIAAAPEKLNLALDIAPRAVKPKPPVEADSY
;
A
#
# COMPACT_ATOMS: atom_id res chain seq x y z
N LEU A 1 -35.91 2.63 -76.00
CA LEU A 1 -36.43 2.24 -74.70
C LEU A 1 -35.24 1.73 -73.88
N THR A 2 -34.56 2.64 -73.15
CA THR A 2 -33.45 2.31 -72.23
C THR A 2 -33.99 2.36 -70.82
N ARG A 3 -34.03 1.22 -70.12
CA ARG A 3 -34.34 1.11 -68.68
C ARG A 3 -33.07 1.36 -67.84
N SER A 4 -33.09 2.45 -67.09
CA SER A 4 -32.08 2.75 -66.06
C SER A 4 -32.40 1.98 -64.78
N THR A 5 -31.53 1.10 -64.35
CA THR A 5 -31.61 0.39 -63.06
C THR A 5 -30.77 1.16 -62.03
N SER A 6 -31.44 1.88 -61.13
CA SER A 6 -30.80 2.54 -59.99
C SER A 6 -30.52 1.50 -58.90
N VAL A 7 -29.22 1.27 -58.59
CA VAL A 7 -28.75 0.46 -57.48
C VAL A 7 -28.67 1.34 -56.25
N PHE A 8 -29.56 1.13 -55.27
CA PHE A 8 -29.47 1.76 -53.96
C PHE A 8 -28.45 1.01 -53.12
N LEU A 9 -27.32 1.66 -52.87
CA LEU A 9 -26.29 1.17 -51.96
C LEU A 9 -26.69 1.55 -50.52
N ALA A 10 -27.25 0.59 -49.77
CA ALA A 10 -27.54 0.79 -48.35
C ALA A 10 -26.26 0.67 -47.53
N THR A 11 -25.71 1.79 -47.07
CA THR A 11 -24.57 1.84 -46.18
C THR A 11 -25.02 1.48 -44.76
N LEU A 12 -24.71 0.27 -44.31
CA LEU A 12 -24.94 -0.20 -42.95
C LEU A 12 -23.93 0.47 -41.99
N LEU A 13 -24.39 1.46 -41.22
CA LEU A 13 -23.58 2.14 -40.21
C LEU A 13 -23.53 1.23 -38.96
N LEU A 14 -22.43 0.51 -38.77
CA LEU A 14 -22.18 -0.27 -37.57
C LEU A 14 -21.80 0.70 -36.41
N ILE A 15 -22.77 1.00 -35.55
CA ILE A 15 -22.52 1.76 -34.31
C ILE A 15 -21.85 0.81 -33.32
N LEU A 16 -20.53 0.90 -33.19
CA LEU A 16 -19.76 0.27 -32.12
C LEU A 16 -20.11 0.97 -30.78
N TYR A 17 -21.04 0.40 -30.05
CA TYR A 17 -21.21 0.75 -28.63
C TYR A 17 -19.96 0.31 -27.85
N GLY A 18 -19.00 1.20 -27.69
CA GLY A 18 -17.93 1.04 -26.75
C GLY A 18 -18.52 1.01 -25.34
N ALA A 19 -18.61 -0.17 -24.73
CA ALA A 19 -18.94 -0.27 -23.32
C ALA A 19 -17.84 0.45 -22.53
N SER A 20 -18.13 1.63 -22.00
CA SER A 20 -17.25 2.32 -21.07
C SER A 20 -17.12 1.44 -19.81
N VAL A 21 -16.00 0.75 -19.66
CA VAL A 21 -15.68 0.01 -18.44
C VAL A 21 -15.43 1.05 -17.35
N HIS A 22 -16.44 1.32 -16.54
CA HIS A 22 -16.32 2.20 -15.40
C HIS A 22 -15.51 1.45 -14.32
N ALA A 23 -14.36 2.02 -13.96
CA ALA A 23 -13.57 1.51 -12.85
C ALA A 23 -14.32 1.74 -11.54
N ALA A 24 -14.38 0.71 -10.70
CA ALA A 24 -15.05 0.77 -9.40
C ALA A 24 -14.16 1.38 -8.32
N SER A 25 -14.78 1.73 -7.21
CA SER A 25 -14.10 2.05 -5.96
C SER A 25 -14.56 1.11 -4.85
N LEU A 26 -13.62 0.70 -4.01
CA LEU A 26 -13.87 -0.07 -2.80
C LEU A 26 -13.60 0.79 -1.58
N GLU A 27 -14.63 1.03 -0.75
CA GLU A 27 -14.49 1.63 0.57
C GLU A 27 -14.47 0.50 1.62
N ALA A 28 -13.34 0.33 2.30
CA ALA A 28 -13.21 -0.61 3.40
C ALA A 28 -13.28 0.11 4.73
N HIS A 29 -13.99 -0.47 5.70
CA HIS A 29 -13.99 -0.05 7.10
C HIS A 29 -13.46 -1.22 7.96
N VAL A 30 -12.27 -1.03 8.53
CA VAL A 30 -11.57 -2.07 9.30
C VAL A 30 -11.69 -1.77 10.79
N THR A 31 -12.22 -2.74 11.55
CA THR A 31 -12.36 -2.66 13.01
C THR A 31 -11.81 -3.94 13.65
N THR A 32 -11.51 -3.86 14.94
CA THR A 32 -11.29 -5.07 15.74
C THR A 32 -12.61 -5.85 15.91
N SER A 33 -12.56 -7.08 16.39
CA SER A 33 -13.75 -7.88 16.77
C SER A 33 -14.62 -7.17 17.83
N THR A 34 -14.05 -6.23 18.59
CA THR A 34 -14.78 -5.40 19.58
C THR A 34 -15.31 -4.09 19.00
N GLY A 35 -15.16 -3.84 17.69
CA GLY A 35 -15.67 -2.65 17.02
C GLY A 35 -14.74 -1.43 17.06
N THR A 36 -13.53 -1.55 17.61
CA THR A 36 -12.55 -0.44 17.64
C THR A 36 -11.95 -0.23 16.25
N PRO A 37 -11.94 1.00 15.68
CA PRO A 37 -11.29 1.27 14.40
C PRO A 37 -9.81 0.90 14.40
N VAL A 38 -9.33 0.29 13.32
CA VAL A 38 -7.92 -0.07 13.13
C VAL A 38 -7.27 0.93 12.19
N GLU A 39 -6.40 1.79 12.72
CA GLU A 39 -5.52 2.68 11.94
C GLU A 39 -4.35 1.89 11.37
N ASP A 40 -3.79 2.34 10.24
CA ASP A 40 -2.59 1.77 9.59
C ASP A 40 -2.75 0.33 9.05
N ALA A 41 -3.97 -0.21 8.99
CA ALA A 41 -4.19 -1.49 8.32
C ALA A 41 -4.06 -1.35 6.79
N ALA A 42 -3.37 -2.29 6.17
CA ALA A 42 -3.34 -2.43 4.73
C ALA A 42 -4.58 -3.19 4.25
N VAL A 43 -5.27 -2.62 3.28
CA VAL A 43 -6.31 -3.29 2.50
C VAL A 43 -5.76 -3.46 1.09
N VAL A 44 -5.58 -4.71 0.66
CA VAL A 44 -4.97 -5.05 -0.63
C VAL A 44 -5.95 -5.87 -1.45
N VAL A 45 -6.18 -5.47 -2.70
CA VAL A 45 -7.04 -6.17 -3.66
C VAL A 45 -6.14 -6.74 -4.76
N GLU A 46 -5.95 -8.05 -4.75
CA GLU A 46 -5.05 -8.77 -5.65
C GLU A 46 -5.88 -9.47 -6.74
N PRO A 47 -5.62 -9.25 -8.04
CA PRO A 47 -6.28 -10.00 -9.10
C PRO A 47 -6.10 -11.51 -8.92
N SER A 48 -7.16 -12.28 -9.18
CA SER A 48 -7.10 -13.74 -9.07
C SER A 48 -6.28 -14.39 -10.17
N ALA A 49 -6.00 -13.67 -11.28
CA ALA A 49 -5.19 -14.12 -12.41
C ALA A 49 -4.60 -12.92 -13.17
N GLY A 50 -3.50 -13.16 -13.87
CA GLY A 50 -2.81 -12.17 -14.71
C GLY A 50 -1.69 -11.43 -13.99
N ASP A 51 -0.74 -10.92 -14.78
CA ASP A 51 0.36 -10.09 -14.30
C ASP A 51 -0.12 -8.66 -14.11
N MET A 52 0.38 -8.01 -13.08
CA MET A 52 0.07 -6.61 -12.78
C MET A 52 1.17 -5.69 -13.31
N PRO A 53 0.80 -4.55 -13.92
CA PRO A 53 1.81 -3.56 -14.31
C PRO A 53 2.53 -3.03 -13.07
N ILE A 54 3.87 -3.07 -13.11
CA ILE A 54 4.70 -2.50 -12.06
C ILE A 54 4.89 -1.01 -12.36
N HIS A 55 4.50 -0.16 -11.40
CA HIS A 55 4.72 1.26 -11.47
C HIS A 55 5.93 1.63 -10.60
N HIS A 56 7.02 2.07 -11.23
CA HIS A 56 8.22 2.54 -10.53
C HIS A 56 7.91 3.87 -9.81
N ALA A 57 7.34 3.77 -8.63
CA ALA A 57 7.02 4.91 -7.79
C ALA A 57 8.21 5.30 -6.89
N ARG A 58 8.15 6.49 -6.31
CA ARG A 58 9.09 6.97 -5.30
C ARG A 58 8.32 7.58 -4.14
N THR A 59 8.70 7.23 -2.93
CA THR A 59 8.13 7.75 -1.69
C THR A 59 9.22 7.99 -0.65
N LYS A 60 8.84 8.41 0.57
CA LYS A 60 9.78 8.65 1.66
C LYS A 60 9.23 8.13 2.99
N ILE A 61 10.16 7.70 3.85
CA ILE A 61 9.94 7.47 5.28
C ILE A 61 10.96 8.34 6.01
N GLU A 62 10.48 9.34 6.74
CA GLU A 62 11.34 10.31 7.42
C GLU A 62 11.72 9.84 8.83
N GLN A 63 12.91 10.20 9.26
CA GLN A 63 13.33 10.14 10.65
C GLN A 63 13.12 11.53 11.23
N ARG A 64 12.21 11.66 12.16
CA ARG A 64 11.84 12.92 12.80
C ARG A 64 11.36 12.67 14.23
N ASP A 65 11.85 13.49 15.15
CA ASP A 65 11.51 13.39 16.58
C ASP A 65 11.83 12.00 17.16
N ARG A 66 12.90 11.37 16.66
CA ARG A 66 13.30 10.00 16.99
C ARG A 66 12.20 8.97 16.70
N GLU A 67 11.54 9.15 15.57
CA GLU A 67 10.55 8.22 15.02
C GLU A 67 10.78 8.01 13.53
N LEU A 68 10.34 6.87 13.02
CA LEU A 68 10.19 6.60 11.60
C LEU A 68 8.75 6.91 11.19
N VAL A 69 8.56 7.84 10.26
CA VAL A 69 7.23 8.37 9.89
C VAL A 69 7.04 8.29 8.37
N PRO A 70 5.95 7.67 7.91
CA PRO A 70 4.85 7.04 8.67
C PRO A 70 5.24 5.69 9.29
N TYR A 71 4.46 5.25 10.29
CA TYR A 71 4.65 3.95 10.97
C TYR A 71 4.43 2.77 10.03
N VAL A 72 3.41 2.83 9.18
CA VAL A 72 3.14 1.84 8.12
C VAL A 72 3.13 2.51 6.76
N THR A 73 3.85 1.92 5.81
CA THR A 73 3.87 2.33 4.40
C THR A 73 3.52 1.11 3.55
N ILE A 74 2.61 1.27 2.59
CA ILE A 74 2.29 0.23 1.60
C ILE A 74 2.80 0.72 0.26
N ILE A 75 3.51 -0.15 -0.46
CA ILE A 75 4.10 0.16 -1.76
C ILE A 75 3.94 -1.00 -2.72
N GLN A 76 3.94 -0.69 -4.01
CA GLN A 76 4.07 -1.71 -5.05
C GLN A 76 5.54 -2.13 -5.20
N THR A 77 5.76 -3.40 -5.55
CA THR A 77 7.09 -3.93 -5.93
C THR A 77 7.77 -3.02 -6.95
N GLY A 78 9.06 -2.77 -6.78
CA GLY A 78 9.84 -1.84 -7.60
C GLY A 78 9.84 -0.38 -7.14
N THR A 79 9.08 -0.03 -6.10
CA THR A 79 9.07 1.32 -5.52
C THR A 79 10.38 1.63 -4.82
N ALA A 80 10.89 2.85 -5.02
CA ALA A 80 12.05 3.39 -4.34
C ALA A 80 11.63 4.22 -3.11
N ILE A 81 12.27 4.01 -1.96
CA ILE A 81 12.02 4.78 -0.74
C ILE A 81 13.26 5.61 -0.38
N ASP A 82 13.05 6.91 -0.21
CA ASP A 82 14.04 7.82 0.43
C ASP A 82 13.88 7.76 1.96
N PHE A 83 14.99 7.87 2.66
CA PHE A 83 15.03 7.89 4.13
C PHE A 83 15.69 9.17 4.65
N PRO A 84 15.07 10.36 4.50
CA PRO A 84 15.66 11.58 5.04
C PRO A 84 15.62 11.59 6.56
N ASN A 85 16.77 11.97 7.18
CA ASN A 85 16.90 12.24 8.59
C ASN A 85 16.68 13.75 8.83
N ARG A 86 15.65 14.10 9.60
CA ARG A 86 15.29 15.47 9.98
C ARG A 86 15.73 15.86 11.39
N ASP A 87 16.24 14.89 12.14
CA ASP A 87 16.75 15.14 13.48
C ASP A 87 18.15 15.77 13.43
N PRO A 88 18.56 16.53 14.45
CA PRO A 88 19.87 17.18 14.51
C PRO A 88 21.03 16.22 14.78
N PHE A 89 20.75 14.95 15.01
CA PHE A 89 21.74 13.89 15.26
C PHE A 89 21.62 12.78 14.22
N LYS A 90 22.63 11.90 14.19
CA LYS A 90 22.68 10.81 13.21
C LYS A 90 21.80 9.64 13.64
N HIS A 91 21.28 8.93 12.65
CA HIS A 91 20.59 7.66 12.81
C HIS A 91 21.27 6.56 11.99
N HIS A 92 21.00 5.30 12.37
CA HIS A 92 21.48 4.11 11.70
C HIS A 92 20.27 3.23 11.35
N LEU A 93 19.80 3.34 10.12
CA LEU A 93 18.61 2.63 9.66
C LEU A 93 18.97 1.27 9.08
N PHE A 94 18.20 0.23 9.42
CA PHE A 94 18.38 -1.11 8.87
C PHE A 94 17.08 -1.88 8.70
N SER A 95 17.15 -2.95 7.90
CA SER A 95 16.17 -4.04 7.85
C SER A 95 16.88 -5.37 7.62
N PHE A 96 16.43 -6.40 8.34
CA PHE A 96 16.85 -7.79 8.13
C PHE A 96 15.75 -8.68 7.57
N SER A 97 14.61 -8.08 7.19
CA SER A 97 13.47 -8.81 6.61
C SER A 97 13.84 -9.50 5.30
N PRO A 98 13.32 -10.72 5.05
CA PRO A 98 13.64 -11.49 3.83
C PRO A 98 13.25 -10.77 2.53
N ALA A 99 12.19 -9.95 2.57
CA ALA A 99 11.74 -9.19 1.40
C ALA A 99 12.72 -8.05 1.04
N LYS A 100 13.37 -7.42 2.04
CA LYS A 100 14.40 -6.40 1.81
C LYS A 100 15.39 -6.31 2.95
N ARG A 101 16.65 -6.67 2.68
CA ARG A 101 17.77 -6.49 3.62
C ARG A 101 18.59 -5.29 3.19
N PHE A 102 18.82 -4.34 4.09
CA PHE A 102 19.71 -3.21 3.86
C PHE A 102 20.14 -2.57 5.17
N GLU A 103 21.20 -1.77 5.09
CA GLU A 103 21.75 -1.00 6.20
C GLU A 103 22.23 0.35 5.68
N ILE A 104 21.84 1.44 6.35
CA ILE A 104 22.34 2.79 6.11
C ILE A 104 23.02 3.25 7.41
N LYS A 105 24.36 3.18 7.43
CA LYS A 105 25.17 3.45 8.62
C LYS A 105 25.19 4.94 8.93
N LEU A 106 25.02 5.29 10.18
CA LEU A 106 25.15 6.60 10.82
C LEU A 106 25.17 7.81 9.88
N TYR A 107 24.00 8.33 9.53
CA TYR A 107 23.88 9.46 8.64
C TYR A 107 22.99 10.58 9.19
N ALA A 108 23.25 11.80 8.73
CA ALA A 108 22.41 12.97 8.88
C ALA A 108 21.91 13.41 7.51
N GLY A 109 20.80 14.13 7.46
CA GLY A 109 20.23 14.63 6.20
C GLY A 109 19.62 13.51 5.35
N LYS A 110 19.92 13.48 4.06
CA LYS A 110 19.36 12.50 3.11
C LYS A 110 20.47 11.61 2.54
N PRO A 111 20.32 10.28 2.55
CA PRO A 111 21.20 9.38 1.81
C PRO A 111 21.19 9.69 0.32
N VAL A 112 22.32 9.46 -0.36
CA VAL A 112 22.47 9.76 -1.78
C VAL A 112 21.52 8.94 -2.65
N ASN A 113 21.39 7.65 -2.33
CA ASN A 113 20.56 6.72 -3.09
C ASN A 113 19.34 6.28 -2.30
N PRO A 114 18.16 6.19 -2.94
CA PRO A 114 17.00 5.54 -2.35
C PRO A 114 17.20 4.04 -2.27
N VAL A 115 16.45 3.38 -1.41
CA VAL A 115 16.37 1.92 -1.37
C VAL A 115 15.21 1.45 -2.25
N VAL A 116 15.48 0.59 -3.22
CA VAL A 116 14.46 -0.02 -4.08
C VAL A 116 13.94 -1.29 -3.44
N PHE A 117 12.61 -1.44 -3.34
CA PHE A 117 11.93 -2.62 -2.79
C PHE A 117 11.44 -3.50 -3.93
N ASP A 118 12.25 -4.45 -4.31
CA ASP A 118 12.16 -5.27 -5.53
C ASP A 118 11.52 -6.65 -5.31
N LYS A 119 11.09 -6.95 -4.07
CA LYS A 119 10.47 -8.22 -3.72
C LYS A 119 9.25 -8.00 -2.83
N PRO A 120 8.09 -8.65 -3.12
CA PRO A 120 6.92 -8.55 -2.26
C PRO A 120 7.17 -9.18 -0.89
N GLY A 121 6.48 -8.65 0.12
CA GLY A 121 6.53 -9.13 1.50
C GLY A 121 6.62 -8.01 2.52
N GLU A 122 6.76 -8.42 3.77
CA GLU A 122 6.83 -7.53 4.92
C GLU A 122 8.26 -7.13 5.22
N VAL A 123 8.45 -5.85 5.50
CA VAL A 123 9.77 -5.29 5.84
C VAL A 123 9.66 -4.48 7.12
N ALA A 124 10.30 -4.97 8.17
CA ALA A 124 10.47 -4.23 9.42
C ALA A 124 11.72 -3.34 9.32
N LEU A 125 11.57 -2.07 9.66
CA LEU A 125 12.62 -1.07 9.74
C LEU A 125 12.94 -0.78 11.20
N GLY A 126 14.22 -0.64 11.52
CA GLY A 126 14.69 -0.28 12.84
C GLY A 126 15.86 0.69 12.82
N CYS A 127 16.10 1.33 13.95
CA CYS A 127 17.30 2.13 14.19
C CYS A 127 18.18 1.42 15.22
N ASN A 128 19.49 1.30 14.94
CA ASN A 128 20.44 0.61 15.83
C ASN A 128 20.84 1.43 17.07
N ILE A 129 20.49 2.72 17.09
CA ILE A 129 20.81 3.63 18.21
C ILE A 129 19.61 3.83 19.12
N HIS A 130 18.40 3.83 18.53
CA HIS A 130 17.15 4.10 19.21
C HIS A 130 16.21 2.90 19.01
N ASP A 131 16.20 1.97 19.94
CA ASP A 131 15.46 0.68 19.84
C ASP A 131 13.94 0.81 19.92
N TRP A 132 13.41 2.01 20.16
CA TRP A 132 11.97 2.34 20.01
C TRP A 132 11.60 2.83 18.61
N MET A 133 12.60 3.18 17.76
CA MET A 133 12.34 3.62 16.36
C MET A 133 12.08 2.42 15.47
N GLU A 134 10.83 2.21 15.17
CA GLU A 134 10.36 1.15 14.28
C GLU A 134 9.34 1.66 13.26
N ALA A 135 9.35 1.10 12.08
CA ALA A 135 8.30 1.27 11.06
C ALA A 135 8.23 0.02 10.18
N TYR A 136 7.18 -0.07 9.39
CA TYR A 136 6.92 -1.24 8.58
C TYR A 136 6.58 -0.85 7.15
N VAL A 137 7.08 -1.63 6.20
CA VAL A 137 6.74 -1.51 4.79
C VAL A 137 6.11 -2.81 4.35
N LEU A 138 4.89 -2.73 3.80
CA LEU A 138 4.28 -3.84 3.09
C LEU A 138 4.51 -3.63 1.59
N VAL A 139 5.26 -4.55 0.97
CA VAL A 139 5.50 -4.56 -0.48
C VAL A 139 4.51 -5.53 -1.11
N VAL A 140 3.73 -5.06 -2.07
CA VAL A 140 2.71 -5.85 -2.78
C VAL A 140 2.89 -5.74 -4.29
N ASP A 141 2.46 -6.75 -5.04
CA ASP A 141 2.52 -6.72 -6.50
C ASP A 141 1.31 -5.98 -7.10
N SER A 142 0.18 -5.99 -6.39
CA SER A 142 -1.02 -5.30 -6.83
C SER A 142 -0.88 -3.78 -6.73
N PRO A 143 -1.38 -2.99 -7.71
CA PRO A 143 -1.51 -1.55 -7.61
C PRO A 143 -2.75 -1.12 -6.80
N TYR A 144 -3.65 -2.06 -6.45
CA TYR A 144 -4.91 -1.78 -5.78
C TYR A 144 -4.77 -2.01 -4.28
N PHE A 145 -4.34 -0.99 -3.57
CA PHE A 145 -4.22 -1.02 -2.11
C PHE A 145 -4.49 0.35 -1.51
N ALA A 146 -4.89 0.36 -0.26
CA ALA A 146 -4.97 1.56 0.56
C ALA A 146 -4.67 1.23 2.02
N LYS A 147 -4.26 2.25 2.76
CA LYS A 147 -4.03 2.21 4.20
C LYS A 147 -5.22 2.84 4.92
N THR A 148 -5.68 2.23 6.02
CA THR A 148 -6.75 2.80 6.83
C THR A 148 -6.29 4.04 7.59
N ASP A 149 -7.19 4.99 7.70
CA ASP A 149 -7.07 6.18 8.52
C ASP A 149 -7.39 5.87 10.01
N ARG A 150 -7.35 6.91 10.88
CA ARG A 150 -7.69 6.80 12.31
C ARG A 150 -9.13 6.35 12.58
N LYS A 151 -10.00 6.43 11.58
CA LYS A 151 -11.38 5.94 11.66
C LYS A 151 -11.53 4.52 11.10
N GLY A 152 -10.41 3.86 10.76
CA GLY A 152 -10.42 2.53 10.15
C GLY A 152 -10.88 2.51 8.69
N ARG A 153 -10.90 3.65 7.98
CA ARG A 153 -11.39 3.76 6.61
C ARG A 153 -10.24 3.76 5.61
N ALA A 154 -10.40 2.97 4.55
CA ALA A 154 -9.54 2.97 3.38
C ALA A 154 -10.39 3.03 2.11
N ILE A 155 -9.92 3.75 1.08
CA ILE A 155 -10.59 3.85 -0.22
C ILE A 155 -9.59 3.45 -1.29
N ILE A 156 -9.95 2.43 -2.09
CA ILE A 156 -9.20 2.00 -3.25
C ILE A 156 -10.02 2.36 -4.49
N SER A 157 -9.45 3.15 -5.37
CA SER A 157 -10.12 3.65 -6.58
C SER A 157 -9.56 2.98 -7.84
N ASN A 158 -10.30 3.10 -8.94
CA ASN A 158 -9.88 2.63 -10.26
C ASN A 158 -9.61 1.12 -10.34
N ILE A 159 -10.38 0.31 -9.59
CA ILE A 159 -10.30 -1.13 -9.68
C ILE A 159 -11.17 -1.57 -10.88
N PRO A 160 -10.60 -2.25 -11.89
CA PRO A 160 -11.41 -2.84 -12.97
C PRO A 160 -12.41 -3.86 -12.41
N PRO A 161 -13.59 -4.03 -13.01
CA PRO A 161 -14.49 -5.13 -12.68
C PRO A 161 -13.79 -6.48 -12.87
N GLY A 162 -14.01 -7.42 -11.93
CA GLY A 162 -13.37 -8.73 -12.02
C GLY A 162 -13.31 -9.48 -10.69
N HIS A 163 -12.61 -10.62 -10.70
CA HIS A 163 -12.41 -11.48 -9.53
C HIS A 163 -11.06 -11.19 -8.88
N TYR A 164 -11.09 -10.98 -7.58
CA TYR A 164 -9.95 -10.58 -6.78
C TYR A 164 -9.88 -11.38 -5.49
N ARG A 165 -8.72 -11.35 -4.85
CA ARG A 165 -8.51 -11.72 -3.46
C ARG A 165 -8.33 -10.46 -2.64
N LEU A 166 -9.11 -10.30 -1.60
CA LEU A 166 -8.95 -9.27 -0.58
C LEU A 166 -8.04 -9.81 0.52
N ARG A 167 -6.98 -9.07 0.82
CA ARG A 167 -6.05 -9.33 1.91
C ARG A 167 -6.02 -8.14 2.85
N LEU A 168 -6.10 -8.42 4.14
CA LEU A 168 -5.78 -7.46 5.19
C LEU A 168 -4.40 -7.74 5.75
N TRP A 169 -3.74 -6.71 6.23
CA TRP A 169 -2.48 -6.84 6.94
C TRP A 169 -2.26 -5.68 7.91
N HIS A 170 -1.62 -5.98 9.03
CA HIS A 170 -1.12 -4.99 9.98
C HIS A 170 0.08 -5.56 10.74
N PRO A 171 1.18 -4.80 11.00
CA PRO A 171 2.38 -5.35 11.66
C PRO A 171 2.14 -5.88 13.07
N ARG A 172 1.00 -5.58 13.66
CA ARG A 172 0.60 -6.04 15.00
C ARG A 172 -0.60 -7.00 14.96
N GLU A 173 -0.93 -7.58 13.81
CA GLU A 173 -2.01 -8.56 13.72
C GLU A 173 -1.72 -9.75 14.64
N LYS A 174 -2.76 -10.25 15.33
CA LYS A 174 -2.62 -11.39 16.25
C LYS A 174 -2.53 -12.72 15.51
N SER A 175 -3.11 -12.79 14.34
CA SER A 175 -3.08 -13.93 13.44
C SER A 175 -3.29 -13.42 12.01
N GLU A 176 -2.70 -14.08 11.04
CA GLU A 176 -2.94 -13.76 9.63
C GLU A 176 -4.44 -13.90 9.31
N PRO A 177 -5.11 -12.81 8.88
CA PRO A 177 -6.53 -12.89 8.54
C PRO A 177 -6.73 -13.73 7.27
N PRO A 178 -7.85 -14.46 7.17
CA PRO A 178 -8.12 -15.27 6.00
C PRO A 178 -8.25 -14.37 4.76
N GLN A 179 -7.60 -14.78 3.68
CA GLN A 179 -7.82 -14.16 2.37
C GLN A 179 -9.24 -14.44 1.90
N ARG A 180 -9.91 -13.42 1.39
CA ARG A 180 -11.29 -13.51 0.93
C ARG A 180 -11.37 -13.29 -0.58
N ALA A 181 -11.99 -14.23 -1.30
CA ALA A 181 -12.39 -13.99 -2.69
C ALA A 181 -13.50 -12.93 -2.74
N ILE A 182 -13.34 -11.94 -3.61
CA ILE A 182 -14.32 -10.89 -3.87
C ILE A 182 -14.51 -10.71 -5.36
N GLU A 183 -15.70 -10.26 -5.74
CA GLU A 183 -16.01 -9.83 -7.11
C GLU A 183 -16.23 -8.33 -7.06
N ILE A 184 -15.47 -7.58 -7.84
CA ILE A 184 -15.63 -6.13 -8.00
C ILE A 184 -16.52 -5.89 -9.22
N ALA A 185 -17.71 -5.33 -8.99
CA ALA A 185 -18.62 -4.87 -10.03
C ALA A 185 -18.25 -3.45 -10.49
N ALA A 186 -18.93 -2.94 -11.51
CA ALA A 186 -18.71 -1.57 -12.00
C ALA A 186 -19.26 -0.45 -11.08
N ALA A 187 -19.83 -0.82 -9.93
CA ALA A 187 -20.38 0.11 -8.94
C ALA A 187 -19.47 0.22 -7.70
N PRO A 188 -19.51 1.34 -6.98
CA PRO A 188 -18.81 1.47 -5.70
C PRO A 188 -19.29 0.43 -4.68
N GLU A 189 -18.36 -0.21 -4.00
CA GLU A 189 -18.62 -1.23 -2.98
C GLU A 189 -18.14 -0.77 -1.60
N LYS A 190 -18.87 -1.18 -0.55
CA LYS A 190 -18.48 -0.94 0.85
C LYS A 190 -18.36 -2.26 1.59
N LEU A 191 -17.23 -2.44 2.27
CA LEU A 191 -16.95 -3.64 3.07
C LEU A 191 -16.62 -3.27 4.51
N ASN A 192 -17.28 -3.97 5.46
CA ASN A 192 -16.87 -3.99 6.85
C ASN A 192 -16.00 -5.22 7.09
N LEU A 193 -14.81 -5.01 7.62
CA LEU A 193 -13.77 -6.01 7.77
C LEU A 193 -13.27 -6.03 9.21
N ALA A 194 -12.95 -7.20 9.72
CA ALA A 194 -12.42 -7.37 11.06
C ALA A 194 -10.93 -7.74 11.02
N LEU A 195 -10.13 -7.10 11.88
CA LEU A 195 -8.71 -7.36 12.03
C LEU A 195 -8.29 -7.12 13.49
N ASP A 196 -8.04 -8.20 14.23
CA ASP A 196 -7.58 -8.08 15.61
C ASP A 196 -6.08 -7.81 15.67
N ILE A 197 -5.73 -6.70 16.32
CA ILE A 197 -4.35 -6.28 16.50
C ILE A 197 -3.95 -6.28 17.98
N ALA A 198 -2.68 -6.56 18.25
CA ALA A 198 -2.11 -6.38 19.57
C ALA A 198 -1.94 -4.88 19.91
N PRO A 199 -2.00 -4.47 21.17
CA PRO A 199 -1.62 -3.13 21.58
C PRO A 199 -0.20 -2.77 21.10
N ARG A 200 0.03 -1.51 20.72
CA ARG A 200 1.38 -1.05 20.42
C ARG A 200 2.19 -0.98 21.71
N ALA A 201 3.30 -1.73 21.76
CA ALA A 201 4.24 -1.59 22.85
C ALA A 201 4.94 -0.22 22.72
N VAL A 202 4.64 0.70 23.65
CA VAL A 202 5.32 2.01 23.69
C VAL A 202 6.58 1.85 24.50
N LYS A 203 7.73 1.84 23.83
CA LYS A 203 9.05 1.90 24.52
C LYS A 203 9.30 3.34 24.97
N PRO A 204 9.74 3.57 26.22
CA PRO A 204 10.06 4.92 26.71
C PRO A 204 11.15 5.57 25.86
N LYS A 205 10.94 6.82 25.46
CA LYS A 205 12.00 7.62 24.84
C LYS A 205 12.80 8.32 25.94
N PRO A 206 14.12 8.13 26.03
CA PRO A 206 14.95 8.88 26.96
C PRO A 206 14.92 10.40 26.65
N PRO A 207 15.30 11.28 27.59
CA PRO A 207 15.49 12.69 27.31
C PRO A 207 16.47 12.93 26.14
N VAL A 208 16.29 14.02 25.38
CA VAL A 208 17.10 14.33 24.18
C VAL A 208 18.58 14.54 24.51
N GLU A 209 18.90 14.97 25.73
CA GLU A 209 20.28 15.18 26.20
C GLU A 209 21.12 13.90 26.21
N ALA A 210 20.49 12.72 26.16
CA ALA A 210 21.19 11.43 26.06
C ALA A 210 21.67 11.10 24.62
N ASP A 211 21.28 11.87 23.60
CA ASP A 211 21.57 11.60 22.19
C ASP A 211 22.85 12.34 21.68
N SER A 212 23.87 12.47 22.50
CA SER A 212 25.16 13.13 22.16
C SER A 212 26.09 12.21 21.34
N TYR A 213 25.67 11.82 20.10
CA TYR A 213 26.54 11.06 19.17
C TYR A 213 26.90 11.85 17.92
#